data_5ca17771605f76b4bd65a7acb47f2547
#
_entry.id   5ca17771605f76b4bd65a7acb47f2547
#
_cell.length_a   1.000
_cell.length_b   1.000
_cell.length_c   1.000
_cell.angle_alpha   90.00
_cell.angle_beta   90.00
_cell.angle_gamma   90.00
#
_symmetry.space_group_name_H-M   'P 1'
#
loop_
_entity.id
_entity.type
_entity.pdbx_description
1 polymer ?
#
loop_
_entity_poly.entity_id
_entity_poly.type
_entity_poly.pdbx_seq_one_letter_code
_entity_poly.pdbx_strand_id
1 'polypeptide(L)'
;MQETSNRRIVIGDVHGHYNGLMGLLEVISPGKEDEIYFIGDLIDRGPQSSKVVEFVKQKATGCILGNHEQMLLDVVSGGAMAAQVQQSWLYSGGYATITSYPDSTIPEDHLEWMKNLPIYLDLGDVLLVHAGVDPKMPLEAQTSDQLCWVRDEFHSMEEPYFSDKLIVIDHTITFTLPGITPGKLAQGQGWIDIDTGAYHPKSGWLTGFDITNNQVYQFNVHQQRSRILTLKEAVTSIEPTKIKRR
;
A
#
# COMPACT_ATOMS: atom_id res chain seq x y z
N MET A 1 29.31 15.65 -11.33
CA MET A 1 27.87 15.49 -11.53
C MET A 1 27.56 14.08 -11.07
N GLN A 2 26.84 13.91 -9.98
CA GLN A 2 26.30 12.59 -9.64
C GLN A 2 25.33 12.20 -10.76
N GLU A 3 25.55 11.04 -11.38
CA GLU A 3 24.52 10.42 -12.21
C GLU A 3 23.30 10.26 -11.32
N THR A 4 22.25 11.00 -11.62
CA THR A 4 20.94 10.79 -11.00
C THR A 4 20.42 9.48 -11.56
N SER A 5 20.70 8.36 -10.88
CA SER A 5 20.02 7.11 -11.20
C SER A 5 18.52 7.34 -11.01
N ASN A 6 17.70 6.92 -11.98
CA ASN A 6 16.25 6.95 -11.88
C ASN A 6 15.84 6.23 -10.59
N ARG A 7 15.24 6.96 -9.66
CA ARG A 7 14.76 6.36 -8.41
C ARG A 7 13.47 5.61 -8.67
N ARG A 8 13.33 4.44 -8.06
CA ARG A 8 12.07 3.71 -7.99
C ARG A 8 11.52 3.87 -6.58
N ILE A 9 10.41 4.55 -6.45
CA ILE A 9 9.82 4.93 -5.17
C ILE A 9 8.46 4.26 -5.05
N VAL A 10 8.27 3.49 -4.00
CA VAL A 10 7.03 2.77 -3.69
C VAL A 10 6.30 3.49 -2.58
N ILE A 11 5.05 3.87 -2.80
CA ILE A 11 4.18 4.55 -1.83
C ILE A 11 3.13 3.57 -1.34
N GLY A 12 3.02 3.47 -0.02
CA GLY A 12 2.07 2.61 0.67
C GLY A 12 0.67 3.21 0.82
N ASP A 13 -0.16 2.57 1.65
CA ASP A 13 -1.57 2.89 1.89
C ASP A 13 -1.83 4.38 2.12
N VAL A 14 -2.48 5.02 1.16
CA VAL A 14 -2.80 6.45 1.22
C VAL A 14 -4.11 6.72 1.92
N HIS A 15 -5.08 5.84 1.74
CA HIS A 15 -6.38 5.90 2.39
C HIS A 15 -7.01 7.31 2.39
N GLY A 16 -7.16 7.89 1.21
CA GLY A 16 -7.84 9.19 1.05
C GLY A 16 -7.12 10.39 1.69
N HIS A 17 -5.88 10.26 2.14
CA HIS A 17 -5.10 11.36 2.72
C HIS A 17 -4.31 12.13 1.65
N TYR A 18 -5.01 12.76 0.69
CA TYR A 18 -4.40 13.50 -0.41
C TYR A 18 -3.40 14.57 0.04
N ASN A 19 -3.74 15.37 1.06
CA ASN A 19 -2.81 16.39 1.57
C ASN A 19 -1.55 15.75 2.18
N GLY A 20 -1.70 14.57 2.79
CA GLY A 20 -0.57 13.78 3.29
C GLY A 20 0.32 13.26 2.16
N LEU A 21 -0.30 12.79 1.07
CA LEU A 21 0.41 12.38 -0.14
C LEU A 21 1.18 13.56 -0.75
N MET A 22 0.58 14.74 -0.86
CA MET A 22 1.28 15.94 -1.35
C MET A 22 2.46 16.31 -0.46
N GLY A 23 2.29 16.28 0.87
CA GLY A 23 3.38 16.53 1.81
C GLY A 23 4.49 15.48 1.72
N LEU A 24 4.17 14.21 1.48
CA LEU A 24 5.17 13.17 1.25
C LEU A 24 5.93 13.41 -0.06
N LEU A 25 5.24 13.74 -1.15
CA LEU A 25 5.86 14.03 -2.45
C LEU A 25 6.75 15.28 -2.41
N GLU A 26 6.39 16.29 -1.61
CA GLU A 26 7.26 17.45 -1.37
C GLU A 26 8.60 17.05 -0.75
N VAL A 27 8.57 16.12 0.22
CA VAL A 27 9.79 15.60 0.88
C VAL A 27 10.61 14.70 -0.05
N ILE A 28 9.95 13.86 -0.85
CA ILE A 28 10.59 13.01 -1.86
C ILE A 28 11.22 13.87 -2.95
N SER A 29 10.56 14.97 -3.33
CA SER A 29 10.96 15.87 -4.41
C SER A 29 11.34 15.09 -5.68
N PRO A 30 10.37 14.36 -6.31
CA PRO A 30 10.68 13.48 -7.42
C PRO A 30 11.13 14.26 -8.66
N GLY A 31 12.18 13.76 -9.31
CA GLY A 31 12.65 14.22 -10.62
C GLY A 31 11.79 13.68 -11.75
N LYS A 32 12.06 14.15 -12.98
CA LYS A 32 11.29 13.73 -14.16
C LYS A 32 11.47 12.25 -14.54
N GLU A 33 12.62 11.71 -14.21
CA GLU A 33 13.02 10.34 -14.56
C GLU A 33 12.74 9.35 -13.40
N ASP A 34 12.25 9.86 -12.25
CA ASP A 34 11.88 9.00 -11.13
C ASP A 34 10.57 8.26 -11.43
N GLU A 35 10.52 7.01 -11.04
CA GLU A 35 9.36 6.14 -11.17
C GLU A 35 8.65 6.05 -9.82
N ILE A 36 7.35 6.35 -9.81
CA ILE A 36 6.52 6.32 -8.60
C ILE A 36 5.46 5.24 -8.74
N TYR A 37 5.49 4.29 -7.80
CA TYR A 37 4.57 3.17 -7.73
C TYR A 37 3.69 3.28 -6.49
N PHE A 38 2.43 2.86 -6.62
CA PHE A 38 1.48 2.75 -5.50
C PHE A 38 1.06 1.30 -5.35
N ILE A 39 0.99 0.83 -4.11
CA ILE A 39 0.71 -0.58 -3.85
C ILE A 39 -0.70 -0.84 -3.29
N GLY A 40 -1.66 -0.03 -3.73
CA GLY A 40 -3.08 -0.15 -3.42
C GLY A 40 -3.53 0.73 -2.26
N ASP A 41 -4.77 0.50 -1.83
CA ASP A 41 -5.45 1.18 -0.72
C ASP A 41 -5.36 2.71 -0.80
N LEU A 42 -5.74 3.23 -1.97
CA LEU A 42 -5.79 4.67 -2.25
C LEU A 42 -7.01 5.32 -1.59
N ILE A 43 -8.09 4.54 -1.46
CA ILE A 43 -9.42 5.00 -1.02
C ILE A 43 -9.71 4.66 0.44
N ASP A 44 -10.86 5.13 0.92
CA ASP A 44 -11.44 4.88 2.24
C ASP A 44 -10.73 5.60 3.40
N ARG A 45 -11.42 5.67 4.54
CA ARG A 45 -10.93 6.20 5.81
C ARG A 45 -10.67 7.72 5.81
N GLY A 46 -9.84 8.21 4.91
CA GLY A 46 -9.53 9.64 4.76
C GLY A 46 -10.53 10.37 3.84
N PRO A 47 -10.60 11.70 3.94
CA PRO A 47 -11.69 12.48 3.34
C PRO A 47 -11.51 12.85 1.86
N GLN A 48 -10.42 12.45 1.21
CA GLN A 48 -10.05 12.96 -0.12
C GLN A 48 -9.73 11.85 -1.12
N SER A 49 -10.42 10.69 -1.03
CA SER A 49 -10.20 9.53 -1.91
C SER A 49 -10.30 9.92 -3.39
N SER A 50 -11.28 10.73 -3.78
CA SER A 50 -11.45 11.20 -5.16
C SER A 50 -10.20 11.90 -5.72
N LYS A 51 -9.56 12.75 -4.90
CA LYS A 51 -8.33 13.45 -5.29
C LYS A 51 -7.12 12.52 -5.37
N VAL A 52 -7.04 11.52 -4.48
CA VAL A 52 -5.96 10.52 -4.50
C VAL A 52 -6.07 9.69 -5.77
N VAL A 53 -7.25 9.14 -6.08
CA VAL A 53 -7.48 8.34 -7.28
C VAL A 53 -7.14 9.13 -8.54
N GLU A 54 -7.66 10.37 -8.67
CA GLU A 54 -7.38 11.22 -9.84
C GLU A 54 -5.87 11.50 -9.99
N PHE A 55 -5.18 11.79 -8.89
CA PHE A 55 -3.74 12.05 -8.91
C PHE A 55 -2.95 10.80 -9.32
N VAL A 56 -3.22 9.65 -8.70
CA VAL A 56 -2.48 8.41 -8.98
C VAL A 56 -2.72 7.95 -10.42
N LYS A 57 -3.98 7.99 -10.89
CA LYS A 57 -4.33 7.69 -12.27
C LYS A 57 -3.55 8.52 -13.31
N GLN A 58 -3.25 9.78 -12.99
CA GLN A 58 -2.56 10.69 -13.91
C GLN A 58 -1.04 10.69 -13.77
N LYS A 59 -0.49 10.39 -12.60
CA LYS A 59 0.90 10.69 -12.25
C LYS A 59 1.74 9.49 -11.88
N ALA A 60 1.13 8.36 -11.50
CA ALA A 60 1.88 7.17 -11.14
C ALA A 60 2.52 6.51 -12.37
N THR A 61 3.72 5.96 -12.19
CA THR A 61 4.34 5.05 -13.15
C THR A 61 3.59 3.72 -13.18
N GLY A 62 3.13 3.27 -12.02
CA GLY A 62 2.29 2.08 -11.86
C GLY A 62 1.53 2.09 -10.54
N CYS A 63 0.41 1.39 -10.53
CA CYS A 63 -0.40 1.18 -9.35
C CYS A 63 -0.95 -0.24 -9.38
N ILE A 64 -1.03 -0.89 -8.23
CA ILE A 64 -1.68 -2.20 -8.09
C ILE A 64 -2.98 -2.09 -7.30
N LEU A 65 -3.81 -3.13 -7.42
CA LEU A 65 -5.08 -3.25 -6.71
C LEU A 65 -4.81 -3.50 -5.22
N GLY A 66 -5.46 -2.71 -4.33
CA GLY A 66 -5.57 -2.99 -2.92
C GLY A 66 -6.92 -3.64 -2.57
N ASN A 67 -7.04 -4.15 -1.35
CA ASN A 67 -8.28 -4.78 -0.92
C ASN A 67 -9.44 -3.77 -0.77
N HIS A 68 -9.16 -2.51 -0.50
CA HIS A 68 -10.18 -1.48 -0.43
C HIS A 68 -10.77 -1.14 -1.80
N GLU A 69 -9.96 -1.05 -2.85
CA GLU A 69 -10.43 -0.96 -4.23
C GLU A 69 -11.23 -2.21 -4.62
N GLN A 70 -10.76 -3.42 -4.26
CA GLN A 70 -11.48 -4.67 -4.53
C GLN A 70 -12.87 -4.66 -3.88
N MET A 71 -12.98 -4.30 -2.59
CA MET A 71 -14.28 -4.20 -1.90
C MET A 71 -15.24 -3.24 -2.60
N LEU A 72 -14.77 -2.07 -3.03
CA LEU A 72 -15.59 -1.13 -3.79
C LEU A 72 -16.08 -1.74 -5.10
N LEU A 73 -15.19 -2.37 -5.87
CA LEU A 73 -15.53 -2.99 -7.16
C LEU A 73 -16.54 -4.12 -6.99
N ASP A 74 -16.43 -4.92 -5.93
CA ASP A 74 -17.39 -5.97 -5.59
C ASP A 74 -18.78 -5.40 -5.26
N VAL A 75 -18.85 -4.26 -4.56
CA VAL A 75 -20.08 -3.53 -4.30
C VAL A 75 -20.73 -3.07 -5.60
N VAL A 76 -19.95 -2.44 -6.49
CA VAL A 76 -20.44 -1.89 -7.76
C VAL A 76 -20.86 -2.99 -8.73
N SER A 77 -20.21 -4.16 -8.70
CA SER A 77 -20.56 -5.30 -9.56
C SER A 77 -21.96 -5.89 -9.30
N GLY A 78 -22.55 -5.64 -8.11
CA GLY A 78 -23.93 -5.98 -7.81
C GLY A 78 -24.25 -7.48 -7.70
N GLY A 79 -23.27 -8.30 -7.34
CA GLY A 79 -23.46 -9.75 -7.17
C GLY A 79 -24.43 -10.15 -6.03
N ALA A 80 -24.71 -11.44 -5.90
CA ALA A 80 -25.65 -11.99 -4.90
C ALA A 80 -25.30 -11.64 -3.44
N MET A 81 -24.05 -11.29 -3.15
CA MET A 81 -23.54 -10.89 -1.83
C MET A 81 -23.37 -9.36 -1.70
N ALA A 82 -23.80 -8.58 -2.68
CA ALA A 82 -23.53 -7.13 -2.74
C ALA A 82 -23.89 -6.36 -1.46
N ALA A 83 -25.01 -6.69 -0.81
CA ALA A 83 -25.44 -6.04 0.43
C ALA A 83 -24.47 -6.30 1.61
N GLN A 84 -23.96 -7.53 1.73
CA GLN A 84 -23.00 -7.88 2.80
C GLN A 84 -21.63 -7.27 2.54
N VAL A 85 -21.16 -7.32 1.30
CA VAL A 85 -19.91 -6.68 0.88
C VAL A 85 -20.00 -5.19 1.06
N GLN A 86 -21.11 -4.55 0.68
CA GLN A 86 -21.36 -3.12 0.91
C GLN A 86 -21.28 -2.76 2.40
N GLN A 87 -21.92 -3.54 3.27
CA GLN A 87 -21.87 -3.30 4.70
C GLN A 87 -20.43 -3.42 5.24
N SER A 88 -19.68 -4.43 4.82
CA SER A 88 -18.28 -4.63 5.20
C SER A 88 -17.39 -3.48 4.71
N TRP A 89 -17.56 -3.06 3.45
CA TRP A 89 -16.82 -1.93 2.89
C TRP A 89 -17.13 -0.61 3.61
N LEU A 90 -18.40 -0.31 3.87
CA LEU A 90 -18.80 0.89 4.61
C LEU A 90 -18.21 0.89 6.03
N TYR A 91 -18.20 -0.26 6.72
CA TYR A 91 -17.58 -0.42 8.03
C TYR A 91 -16.05 -0.21 7.98
N SER A 92 -15.41 -0.60 6.88
CA SER A 92 -13.96 -0.40 6.64
C SER A 92 -13.57 1.03 6.26
N GLY A 93 -14.54 1.94 6.14
CA GLY A 93 -14.30 3.37 5.85
C GLY A 93 -14.80 3.84 4.49
N GLY A 94 -15.53 3.01 3.73
CA GLY A 94 -16.03 3.32 2.38
C GLY A 94 -16.95 4.54 2.30
N TYR A 95 -17.61 4.91 3.41
CA TYR A 95 -18.41 6.14 3.47
C TYR A 95 -17.58 7.40 3.15
N ALA A 96 -16.33 7.44 3.61
CA ALA A 96 -15.44 8.56 3.32
C ALA A 96 -15.13 8.66 1.81
N THR A 97 -15.00 7.53 1.13
CA THR A 97 -14.84 7.51 -0.33
C THR A 97 -16.05 8.08 -1.03
N ILE A 98 -17.25 7.58 -0.74
CA ILE A 98 -18.51 8.08 -1.35
C ILE A 98 -18.62 9.60 -1.18
N THR A 99 -18.42 10.10 0.04
CA THR A 99 -18.57 11.53 0.35
C THR A 99 -17.44 12.40 -0.21
N SER A 100 -16.33 11.82 -0.64
CA SER A 100 -15.24 12.56 -1.27
C SER A 100 -15.52 12.95 -2.73
N TYR A 101 -16.51 12.34 -3.35
CA TYR A 101 -16.91 12.62 -4.72
C TYR A 101 -18.11 13.61 -4.76
N PRO A 102 -18.17 14.50 -5.77
CA PRO A 102 -19.34 15.33 -5.99
C PRO A 102 -20.61 14.48 -6.14
N ASP A 103 -21.69 14.94 -5.54
CA ASP A 103 -22.99 14.26 -5.56
C ASP A 103 -22.94 12.80 -5.10
N SER A 104 -21.90 12.42 -4.32
CA SER A 104 -21.67 11.06 -3.84
C SER A 104 -21.63 10.00 -4.94
N THR A 105 -21.22 10.39 -6.15
CA THR A 105 -21.16 9.54 -7.33
C THR A 105 -19.71 9.35 -7.78
N ILE A 106 -19.24 8.11 -7.79
CA ILE A 106 -17.91 7.78 -8.30
C ILE A 106 -17.97 7.77 -9.84
N PRO A 107 -17.13 8.54 -10.53
CA PRO A 107 -17.10 8.56 -12.00
C PRO A 107 -16.75 7.19 -12.59
N GLU A 108 -17.40 6.84 -13.70
CA GLU A 108 -17.18 5.55 -14.40
C GLU A 108 -15.73 5.34 -14.80
N ASP A 109 -15.03 6.40 -15.21
CA ASP A 109 -13.62 6.35 -15.61
C ASP A 109 -12.67 6.07 -14.42
N HIS A 110 -13.07 6.38 -13.18
CA HIS A 110 -12.34 5.98 -11.98
C HIS A 110 -12.60 4.50 -11.65
N LEU A 111 -13.85 4.06 -11.76
CA LEU A 111 -14.21 2.65 -11.55
C LEU A 111 -13.53 1.74 -12.56
N GLU A 112 -13.58 2.12 -13.84
CA GLU A 112 -12.95 1.34 -14.91
C GLU A 112 -11.41 1.33 -14.78
N TRP A 113 -10.80 2.45 -14.34
CA TRP A 113 -9.37 2.48 -14.07
C TRP A 113 -9.00 1.54 -12.92
N MET A 114 -9.71 1.58 -11.78
CA MET A 114 -9.47 0.68 -10.66
C MET A 114 -9.67 -0.78 -11.02
N LYS A 115 -10.68 -1.10 -11.83
CA LYS A 115 -10.95 -2.46 -12.31
C LYS A 115 -9.83 -3.05 -13.18
N ASN A 116 -9.07 -2.18 -13.87
CA ASN A 116 -7.97 -2.58 -14.72
C ASN A 116 -6.61 -2.57 -14.01
N LEU A 117 -6.55 -2.31 -12.69
CA LEU A 117 -5.32 -2.36 -11.93
C LEU A 117 -4.79 -3.81 -11.88
N PRO A 118 -3.48 -4.02 -12.11
CA PRO A 118 -2.86 -5.32 -11.89
C PRO A 118 -2.85 -5.67 -10.39
N ILE A 119 -2.82 -6.95 -10.06
CA ILE A 119 -2.78 -7.42 -8.67
C ILE A 119 -1.34 -7.52 -8.11
N TYR A 120 -0.34 -7.39 -8.96
CA TYR A 120 1.09 -7.22 -8.61
C TYR A 120 1.84 -6.56 -9.75
N LEU A 121 3.04 -6.03 -9.47
CA LEU A 121 4.01 -5.55 -10.45
C LEU A 121 5.37 -6.19 -10.19
N ASP A 122 5.91 -6.86 -11.21
CA ASP A 122 7.25 -7.43 -11.17
C ASP A 122 8.25 -6.44 -11.80
N LEU A 123 9.12 -5.87 -10.98
CA LEU A 123 10.15 -4.91 -11.41
C LEU A 123 11.52 -5.57 -11.65
N GLY A 124 11.56 -6.91 -11.69
CA GLY A 124 12.76 -7.71 -11.86
C GLY A 124 13.37 -8.13 -10.51
N ASP A 125 14.04 -7.25 -9.85
CA ASP A 125 14.65 -7.45 -8.52
C ASP A 125 13.69 -7.23 -7.34
N VAL A 126 12.53 -6.62 -7.59
CA VAL A 126 11.49 -6.34 -6.59
C VAL A 126 10.12 -6.73 -7.15
N LEU A 127 9.33 -7.43 -6.34
CA LEU A 127 7.90 -7.65 -6.56
C LEU A 127 7.11 -6.68 -5.67
N LEU A 128 6.21 -5.93 -6.29
CA LEU A 128 5.22 -5.13 -5.57
C LEU A 128 3.91 -5.90 -5.52
N VAL A 129 3.40 -6.14 -4.33
CA VAL A 129 2.11 -6.80 -4.08
C VAL A 129 1.47 -6.19 -2.84
N HIS A 130 0.13 -6.11 -2.80
CA HIS A 130 -0.52 -5.36 -1.73
C HIS A 130 -0.34 -6.02 -0.35
N ALA A 131 -0.85 -7.25 -0.14
CA ALA A 131 -0.81 -7.89 1.17
C ALA A 131 0.32 -8.92 1.34
N GLY A 132 0.76 -9.51 0.24
CA GLY A 132 1.75 -10.58 0.22
C GLY A 132 1.39 -11.69 -0.74
N VAL A 133 2.04 -12.84 -0.60
CA VAL A 133 1.81 -14.04 -1.41
C VAL A 133 1.45 -15.23 -0.51
N ASP A 134 0.62 -16.14 -1.00
CA ASP A 134 0.47 -17.44 -0.34
C ASP A 134 1.74 -18.27 -0.61
N PRO A 135 2.53 -18.63 0.44
CA PRO A 135 3.80 -19.33 0.25
C PRO A 135 3.65 -20.76 -0.28
N LYS A 136 2.42 -21.28 -0.33
CA LYS A 136 2.12 -22.64 -0.79
C LYS A 136 1.70 -22.71 -2.26
N MET A 137 1.54 -21.56 -2.91
CA MET A 137 1.06 -21.45 -4.28
C MET A 137 2.10 -20.73 -5.16
N PRO A 138 2.28 -21.15 -6.43
CA PRO A 138 3.07 -20.36 -7.38
C PRO A 138 2.35 -19.03 -7.65
N LEU A 139 3.12 -17.95 -7.89
CA LEU A 139 2.60 -16.59 -8.05
C LEU A 139 1.50 -16.50 -9.13
N GLU A 140 1.71 -17.19 -10.25
CA GLU A 140 0.82 -17.16 -11.42
C GLU A 140 -0.55 -17.83 -11.17
N ALA A 141 -0.66 -18.62 -10.10
CA ALA A 141 -1.90 -19.27 -9.69
C ALA A 141 -2.68 -18.49 -8.63
N GLN A 142 -2.09 -17.41 -8.10
CA GLN A 142 -2.70 -16.58 -7.07
C GLN A 142 -3.63 -15.52 -7.68
N THR A 143 -4.71 -15.24 -6.99
CA THR A 143 -5.71 -14.23 -7.37
C THR A 143 -5.67 -13.04 -6.39
N SER A 144 -6.53 -12.06 -6.59
CA SER A 144 -6.70 -10.96 -5.64
C SER A 144 -7.07 -11.44 -4.23
N ASP A 145 -7.73 -12.60 -4.10
CA ASP A 145 -8.09 -13.16 -2.77
C ASP A 145 -6.86 -13.50 -1.93
N GLN A 146 -5.76 -13.92 -2.55
CA GLN A 146 -4.49 -14.12 -1.85
C GLN A 146 -3.71 -12.81 -1.78
N LEU A 147 -3.44 -12.19 -2.93
CA LEU A 147 -2.49 -11.10 -3.04
C LEU A 147 -2.92 -9.80 -2.35
N CYS A 148 -4.23 -9.59 -2.18
CA CYS A 148 -4.77 -8.41 -1.49
C CYS A 148 -5.18 -8.67 -0.02
N TRP A 149 -5.16 -9.92 0.47
CA TRP A 149 -5.73 -10.23 1.78
C TRP A 149 -4.86 -11.08 2.71
N VAL A 150 -3.86 -11.80 2.21
CA VAL A 150 -3.02 -12.67 3.03
C VAL A 150 -2.35 -11.87 4.17
N ARG A 151 -2.18 -12.51 5.32
CA ARG A 151 -1.56 -11.90 6.50
C ARG A 151 -0.57 -12.86 7.16
N ASP A 152 -1.03 -13.58 8.17
CA ASP A 152 -0.17 -14.36 9.07
C ASP A 152 0.62 -15.45 8.33
N GLU A 153 0.04 -16.07 7.29
CA GLU A 153 0.71 -17.09 6.46
C GLU A 153 1.94 -16.52 5.75
N PHE A 154 1.82 -15.29 5.22
CA PHE A 154 2.93 -14.60 4.57
C PHE A 154 3.96 -14.10 5.57
N HIS A 155 3.51 -13.37 6.60
CA HIS A 155 4.41 -12.76 7.58
C HIS A 155 5.21 -13.80 8.39
N SER A 156 4.67 -15.03 8.54
CA SER A 156 5.33 -16.13 9.28
C SER A 156 6.22 -17.02 8.42
N MET A 157 6.54 -16.63 7.19
CA MET A 157 7.48 -17.38 6.35
C MET A 157 8.86 -17.45 7.00
N GLU A 158 9.40 -18.66 7.09
CA GLU A 158 10.74 -18.93 7.62
C GLU A 158 11.82 -18.81 6.53
N GLU A 159 11.44 -18.96 5.26
CA GLU A 159 12.28 -18.83 4.08
C GLU A 159 11.68 -17.80 3.12
N PRO A 160 12.50 -17.09 2.35
CA PRO A 160 11.99 -16.15 1.36
C PRO A 160 11.23 -16.87 0.24
N TYR A 161 10.12 -16.27 -0.24
CA TYR A 161 9.37 -16.83 -1.37
C TYR A 161 10.20 -16.86 -2.67
N PHE A 162 10.98 -15.80 -2.91
CA PHE A 162 11.99 -15.75 -3.97
C PHE A 162 13.40 -15.69 -3.38
N SER A 163 14.34 -16.40 -3.98
CA SER A 163 15.74 -16.40 -3.53
C SER A 163 16.52 -15.14 -3.93
N ASP A 164 16.06 -14.42 -4.93
CA ASP A 164 16.77 -13.33 -5.62
C ASP A 164 15.94 -12.04 -5.78
N LYS A 165 14.75 -12.01 -5.20
CA LYS A 165 13.82 -10.89 -5.35
C LYS A 165 13.24 -10.47 -4.00
N LEU A 166 13.23 -9.17 -3.74
CA LEU A 166 12.54 -8.58 -2.58
C LEU A 166 11.05 -8.44 -2.86
N ILE A 167 10.20 -8.76 -1.90
CA ILE A 167 8.77 -8.44 -1.96
C ILE A 167 8.51 -7.18 -1.10
N VAL A 168 7.92 -6.14 -1.70
CA VAL A 168 7.44 -4.95 -0.97
C VAL A 168 5.95 -5.01 -0.87
N ILE A 169 5.44 -4.93 0.36
CA ILE A 169 4.02 -5.05 0.71
C ILE A 169 3.54 -3.88 1.57
N ASP A 170 2.23 -3.84 1.75
CA ASP A 170 1.48 -2.92 2.62
C ASP A 170 0.35 -3.67 3.36
N HIS A 171 -0.84 -3.06 3.55
CA HIS A 171 -2.05 -3.72 4.03
C HIS A 171 -2.10 -4.02 5.53
N THR A 172 -1.04 -4.58 6.09
CA THR A 172 -0.95 -4.91 7.52
C THR A 172 -0.18 -3.84 8.26
N ILE A 173 -0.91 -2.99 9.02
CA ILE A 173 -0.23 -1.91 9.75
C ILE A 173 0.90 -2.49 10.59
N THR A 174 2.12 -2.12 10.29
CA THR A 174 3.36 -2.71 10.82
C THR A 174 3.42 -2.76 12.35
N PHE A 175 2.91 -1.72 13.05
CA PHE A 175 2.91 -1.72 14.52
C PHE A 175 1.91 -2.70 15.16
N THR A 176 1.07 -3.38 14.36
CA THR A 176 0.24 -4.49 14.83
C THR A 176 1.01 -5.80 14.87
N LEU A 177 2.16 -5.85 14.22
CA LEU A 177 3.08 -6.98 14.23
C LEU A 177 3.96 -6.95 15.50
N PRO A 178 4.41 -8.13 15.98
CA PRO A 178 5.13 -8.21 17.25
C PRO A 178 6.42 -7.39 17.30
N GLY A 179 6.56 -6.53 18.30
CA GLY A 179 7.80 -5.79 18.56
C GLY A 179 8.02 -4.54 17.72
N ILE A 180 7.08 -4.19 16.85
CA ILE A 180 7.20 -3.00 16.00
C ILE A 180 6.52 -1.79 16.63
N THR A 181 7.19 -0.66 16.62
CA THR A 181 6.65 0.62 17.11
C THR A 181 6.04 1.43 15.96
N PRO A 182 5.04 2.31 16.23
CA PRO A 182 4.43 3.14 15.20
C PRO A 182 5.44 3.93 14.36
N GLY A 183 5.26 3.89 13.04
CA GLY A 183 6.11 4.56 12.07
C GLY A 183 7.37 3.78 11.67
N LYS A 184 7.60 2.58 12.20
CA LYS A 184 8.64 1.66 11.73
C LYS A 184 8.07 0.72 10.66
N LEU A 185 8.88 0.42 9.66
CA LEU A 185 8.64 -0.63 8.70
C LEU A 185 8.89 -2.00 9.34
N ALA A 186 8.26 -3.03 8.79
CA ALA A 186 8.53 -4.41 9.16
C ALA A 186 9.38 -5.12 8.10
N GLN A 187 10.29 -5.98 8.53
CA GLN A 187 11.10 -6.80 7.64
C GLN A 187 11.08 -8.25 8.09
N GLY A 188 10.76 -9.16 7.18
CA GLY A 188 10.89 -10.60 7.38
C GLY A 188 11.78 -11.24 6.33
N GLN A 189 11.56 -12.54 6.08
CA GLN A 189 12.35 -13.32 5.14
C GLN A 189 11.99 -12.98 3.69
N GLY A 190 12.83 -12.14 3.05
CA GLY A 190 12.65 -11.74 1.66
C GLY A 190 11.54 -10.71 1.41
N TRP A 191 11.02 -10.05 2.45
CA TRP A 191 9.98 -9.03 2.30
C TRP A 191 10.15 -7.82 3.22
N ILE A 192 9.59 -6.68 2.81
CA ILE A 192 9.45 -5.45 3.59
C ILE A 192 8.00 -4.97 3.50
N ASP A 193 7.39 -4.70 4.67
CA ASP A 193 6.07 -4.11 4.83
C ASP A 193 6.24 -2.62 5.16
N ILE A 194 5.63 -1.76 4.33
CA ILE A 194 5.73 -0.30 4.44
C ILE A 194 4.44 0.36 4.95
N ASP A 195 3.38 -0.41 5.32
CA ASP A 195 2.17 0.15 5.94
C ASP A 195 2.45 0.64 7.36
N THR A 196 2.83 1.87 7.47
CA THR A 196 3.06 2.51 8.77
C THR A 196 1.82 3.13 9.38
N GLY A 197 0.65 2.90 8.81
CA GLY A 197 -0.66 3.32 9.34
C GLY A 197 -0.93 4.81 9.17
N ALA A 198 -0.97 5.29 7.93
CA ALA A 198 -1.20 6.71 7.61
C ALA A 198 -2.48 7.25 8.25
N TYR A 199 -3.59 6.51 8.17
CA TYR A 199 -4.87 6.94 8.73
C TYR A 199 -4.99 6.72 10.24
N HIS A 200 -4.14 5.85 10.82
CA HIS A 200 -4.34 5.38 12.19
C HIS A 200 -3.83 6.39 13.23
N PRO A 201 -4.65 6.80 14.25
CA PRO A 201 -4.30 7.88 15.19
C PRO A 201 -3.06 7.59 16.05
N LYS A 202 -2.68 6.33 16.24
CA LYS A 202 -1.45 5.97 16.96
C LYS A 202 -0.17 6.17 16.14
N SER A 203 -0.28 6.31 14.81
CA SER A 203 0.85 6.43 13.90
C SER A 203 0.77 7.68 13.04
N GLY A 204 -0.11 7.69 12.07
CA GLY A 204 -0.28 8.80 11.13
C GLY A 204 0.82 8.93 10.09
N TRP A 205 1.74 7.98 9.98
CA TRP A 205 2.84 8.04 9.02
C TRP A 205 2.44 7.40 7.69
N LEU A 206 2.47 8.20 6.61
CA LEU A 206 2.46 7.74 5.23
C LEU A 206 3.91 7.54 4.79
N THR A 207 4.20 6.40 4.16
CA THR A 207 5.56 6.00 3.79
C THR A 207 5.75 5.97 2.28
N GLY A 208 6.89 6.50 1.82
CA GLY A 208 7.48 6.28 0.51
C GLY A 208 8.84 5.61 0.67
N PHE A 209 9.04 4.48 0.01
CA PHE A 209 10.28 3.72 0.05
C PHE A 209 11.01 3.80 -1.30
N ASP A 210 12.14 4.48 -1.34
CA ASP A 210 13.07 4.47 -2.47
C ASP A 210 13.87 3.16 -2.45
N ILE A 211 13.41 2.21 -3.26
CA ILE A 211 14.03 0.88 -3.37
C ILE A 211 15.38 0.90 -4.10
N THR A 212 15.68 1.97 -4.84
CA THR A 212 16.95 2.15 -5.53
C THR A 212 18.07 2.53 -4.55
N ASN A 213 17.78 3.46 -3.62
CA ASN A 213 18.79 4.01 -2.69
C ASN A 213 18.63 3.52 -1.25
N ASN A 214 17.66 2.63 -0.96
CA ASN A 214 17.33 2.17 0.39
C ASN A 214 17.03 3.33 1.35
N GLN A 215 16.25 4.31 0.86
CA GLN A 215 15.85 5.47 1.64
C GLN A 215 14.35 5.48 1.88
N VAL A 216 13.95 5.85 3.08
CA VAL A 216 12.55 5.89 3.52
C VAL A 216 12.17 7.33 3.80
N TYR A 217 11.15 7.80 3.11
CA TYR A 217 10.52 9.09 3.28
C TYR A 217 9.20 8.89 4.02
N GLN A 218 8.93 9.70 5.01
CA GLN A 218 7.67 9.62 5.74
C GLN A 218 7.10 10.99 6.00
N PHE A 219 5.77 11.10 5.86
CA PHE A 219 5.00 12.29 6.22
C PHE A 219 3.90 11.90 7.19
N ASN A 220 3.82 12.60 8.33
CA ASN A 220 2.77 12.35 9.32
C ASN A 220 1.54 13.18 8.98
N VAL A 221 0.45 12.53 8.58
CA VAL A 221 -0.77 13.19 8.11
C VAL A 221 -1.52 13.96 9.21
N HIS A 222 -1.32 13.58 10.49
CA HIS A 222 -1.95 14.25 11.63
C HIS A 222 -1.11 15.40 12.17
N GLN A 223 0.21 15.22 12.21
CA GLN A 223 1.16 16.18 12.82
C GLN A 223 1.80 17.11 11.80
N GLN A 224 1.55 16.91 10.48
CA GLN A 224 2.07 17.71 9.38
C GLN A 224 3.60 17.90 9.46
N ARG A 225 4.30 16.80 9.72
CA ARG A 225 5.77 16.76 9.80
C ARG A 225 6.31 15.60 8.98
N SER A 226 7.53 15.76 8.50
CA SER A 226 8.22 14.76 7.70
C SER A 226 9.50 14.26 8.37
N ARG A 227 10.01 13.15 7.86
CA ARG A 227 11.34 12.65 8.15
C ARG A 227 11.88 11.83 6.99
N ILE A 228 13.20 11.79 6.88
CA ILE A 228 13.93 10.94 5.93
C ILE A 228 14.85 10.05 6.75
N LEU A 229 14.83 8.75 6.46
CA LEU A 229 15.56 7.72 7.19
C LEU A 229 16.27 6.82 6.19
N THR A 230 17.40 6.26 6.55
CA THR A 230 17.92 5.08 5.85
C THR A 230 17.00 3.87 6.13
N LEU A 231 16.98 2.90 5.24
CA LEU A 231 16.21 1.67 5.46
C LEU A 231 16.58 1.01 6.81
N LYS A 232 17.87 0.99 7.13
CA LYS A 232 18.38 0.43 8.41
C LYS A 232 17.78 1.14 9.64
N GLU A 233 17.61 2.45 9.57
CA GLU A 233 16.98 3.22 10.66
C GLU A 233 15.47 3.04 10.71
N ALA A 234 14.82 2.84 9.56
CA ALA A 234 13.38 2.76 9.44
C ALA A 234 12.81 1.38 9.81
N VAL A 235 13.55 0.31 9.56
CA VAL A 235 13.05 -1.08 9.62
C VAL A 235 13.22 -1.70 11.01
N THR A 236 12.30 -2.61 11.36
CA THR A 236 12.42 -3.56 12.47
C THR A 236 12.23 -4.96 11.94
N SER A 237 13.19 -5.85 12.17
CA SER A 237 13.09 -7.25 11.76
C SER A 237 12.14 -8.04 12.66
N ILE A 238 11.36 -8.92 12.05
CA ILE A 238 10.42 -9.82 12.73
C ILE A 238 10.98 -11.24 12.71
N GLU A 239 10.86 -11.91 13.83
CA GLU A 239 11.08 -13.36 13.90
C GLU A 239 9.78 -14.09 13.51
N PRO A 240 9.77 -14.94 12.47
CA PRO A 240 8.56 -15.64 12.00
C PRO A 240 7.79 -16.37 13.10
N THR A 241 8.51 -16.98 14.05
CA THR A 241 7.94 -17.72 15.17
C THR A 241 7.13 -16.85 16.17
N LYS A 242 7.29 -15.53 16.10
CA LYS A 242 6.50 -14.59 16.92
C LYS A 242 5.16 -14.22 16.30
N ILE A 243 4.96 -14.52 15.02
CA ILE A 243 3.67 -14.32 14.34
C ILE A 243 2.72 -15.44 14.78
N LYS A 244 1.66 -15.06 15.46
CA LYS A 244 0.62 -16.02 15.84
C LYS A 244 -0.33 -16.16 14.66
N ARG A 245 -0.40 -17.36 14.08
CA ARG A 245 -1.43 -17.68 13.08
C ARG A 245 -2.80 -17.59 13.76
N ARG A 246 -3.64 -16.73 13.21
CA ARG A 246 -5.02 -16.54 13.66
C ARG A 246 -5.97 -17.43 12.90
#